data_7e0c1655fdc725fef85d01f08b3ade52
#
_entry.id   7e0c1655fdc725fef85d01f08b3ade52
#
_cell.length_a   1.000
_cell.length_b   1.000
_cell.length_c   1.000
_cell.angle_alpha   90.00
_cell.angle_beta   90.00
_cell.angle_gamma   90.00
#
_symmetry.space_group_name_H-M   'P 1'
#
loop_
_entity.id
_entity.type
_entity.pdbx_description
1 polymer ?
#
loop_
_entity_poly.entity_id
_entity_poly.type
_entity_poly.pdbx_seq_one_letter_code
_entity_poly.pdbx_strand_id
1 'polypeptide(L)'
;VASSEIYPTWPEQAIRANVYAQMSYVLNRVFTEWYRAQGYDFDITNSTRYDQSFVPGRDIFENISTIVDDMIGTYLTRGDSIEPLFTQYNGTTVTCPGGLSQWGTVPLAEQGLSAEQILQSFYGNDINFVTGAPLSPNLGGSFPGVTLRLGDFSEDVRTVQTRLNRISTNFPNIPKIYPTDGVFNADTERAVRAFQRQFNLTEDGLVGPATWYRIAFIYNNVKRLSELNSEGLTLSEISRQY
;
A
#
# COMPACT_ATOMS: atom_id res chain seq x y z
N VAL A 1 1.22 8.85 4.47
CA VAL A 1 0.75 8.63 5.85
C VAL A 1 1.79 9.13 6.84
N ALA A 2 2.97 8.53 6.94
CA ALA A 2 3.96 8.89 7.96
C ALA A 2 4.20 10.41 8.08
N SER A 3 4.49 11.10 6.97
CA SER A 3 4.63 12.58 6.97
C SER A 3 3.35 13.34 7.34
N SER A 4 2.19 12.68 7.39
CA SER A 4 0.93 13.27 7.85
C SER A 4 0.68 13.10 9.35
N GLU A 5 1.41 12.20 10.00
CA GLU A 5 1.15 11.81 11.39
C GLU A 5 2.29 12.11 12.35
N ILE A 6 3.55 12.07 11.87
CA ILE A 6 4.74 12.25 12.71
C ILE A 6 5.64 13.36 12.17
N TYR A 7 6.58 13.81 13.00
CA TYR A 7 7.41 14.98 12.70
C TYR A 7 8.82 14.59 12.27
N PRO A 8 9.38 15.25 11.25
CA PRO A 8 10.73 14.96 10.76
C PRO A 8 11.83 15.34 11.77
N THR A 9 11.49 16.13 12.77
CA THR A 9 12.41 16.57 13.84
C THR A 9 12.54 15.57 14.99
N TRP A 10 11.78 14.50 15.00
CA TRP A 10 11.86 13.47 16.02
C TRP A 10 13.14 12.64 15.88
N PRO A 11 13.65 12.05 16.99
CA PRO A 11 14.75 11.08 16.92
C PRO A 11 14.40 9.93 15.96
N GLU A 12 15.41 9.45 15.23
CA GLU A 12 15.23 8.39 14.23
C GLU A 12 14.54 7.14 14.80
N GLN A 13 14.91 6.70 16.01
CA GLN A 13 14.31 5.52 16.63
C GLN A 13 12.82 5.72 16.95
N ALA A 14 12.41 6.95 17.29
CA ALA A 14 11.00 7.29 17.47
C ALA A 14 10.25 7.24 16.12
N ILE A 15 10.84 7.77 15.05
CA ILE A 15 10.26 7.69 13.70
C ILE A 15 10.13 6.23 13.28
N ARG A 16 11.17 5.42 13.41
CA ARG A 16 11.15 3.97 13.08
C ARG A 16 10.08 3.22 13.86
N ALA A 17 9.95 3.44 15.16
CA ALA A 17 8.92 2.80 15.99
C ALA A 17 7.51 3.14 15.50
N ASN A 18 7.27 4.41 15.16
CA ASN A 18 5.99 4.85 14.61
C ASN A 18 5.70 4.25 13.22
N VAL A 19 6.71 4.15 12.35
CA VAL A 19 6.58 3.54 11.02
C VAL A 19 6.22 2.05 11.15
N TYR A 20 6.88 1.29 12.03
CA TYR A 20 6.50 -0.10 12.34
C TYR A 20 5.03 -0.21 12.75
N ALA A 21 4.59 0.64 13.66
CA ALA A 21 3.20 0.63 14.12
C ALA A 21 2.23 0.96 12.98
N GLN A 22 2.52 1.98 12.18
CA GLN A 22 1.68 2.39 11.05
C GLN A 22 1.58 1.29 9.99
N MET A 23 2.69 0.63 9.65
CA MET A 23 2.72 -0.46 8.66
C MET A 23 1.94 -1.69 9.17
N SER A 24 2.19 -2.10 10.40
CA SER A 24 1.51 -3.26 11.00
C SER A 24 0.00 -3.04 11.09
N TYR A 25 -0.42 -1.82 11.44
CA TYR A 25 -1.83 -1.43 11.50
C TYR A 25 -2.52 -1.61 10.14
N VAL A 26 -1.93 -1.05 9.07
CA VAL A 26 -2.49 -1.16 7.71
C VAL A 26 -2.54 -2.61 7.27
N LEU A 27 -1.43 -3.34 7.47
CA LEU A 27 -1.35 -4.74 7.07
C LEU A 27 -2.36 -5.61 7.80
N ASN A 28 -2.63 -5.34 9.08
CA ASN A 28 -3.70 -6.02 9.82
C ASN A 28 -5.08 -5.75 9.20
N ARG A 29 -5.39 -4.49 8.86
CA ARG A 29 -6.67 -4.14 8.21
C ARG A 29 -6.87 -4.87 6.89
N VAL A 30 -5.80 -4.97 6.09
CA VAL A 30 -5.81 -5.68 4.80
C VAL A 30 -5.91 -7.20 5.02
N PHE A 31 -5.11 -7.75 5.92
CA PHE A 31 -5.05 -9.18 6.19
C PHE A 31 -6.38 -9.73 6.74
N THR A 32 -6.98 -9.00 7.68
CA THR A 32 -8.27 -9.38 8.30
C THR A 32 -9.48 -9.01 7.44
N GLU A 33 -9.27 -8.35 6.30
CA GLU A 33 -10.35 -7.82 5.44
C GLU A 33 -11.38 -7.00 6.24
N TRP A 34 -10.92 -6.26 7.26
CA TRP A 34 -11.77 -5.64 8.27
C TRP A 34 -12.96 -4.86 7.73
N TYR A 35 -12.75 -4.04 6.69
CA TYR A 35 -13.83 -3.27 6.07
C TYR A 35 -14.62 -4.10 5.06
N ARG A 36 -13.96 -4.97 4.31
CA ARG A 36 -14.61 -5.83 3.32
C ARG A 36 -15.57 -6.81 3.96
N ALA A 37 -15.21 -7.37 5.12
CA ALA A 37 -16.09 -8.23 5.93
C ALA A 37 -17.36 -7.51 6.40
N GLN A 38 -17.36 -6.18 6.45
CA GLN A 38 -18.52 -5.35 6.79
C GLN A 38 -19.27 -4.83 5.55
N GLY A 39 -18.88 -5.27 4.35
CA GLY A 39 -19.54 -4.93 3.08
C GLY A 39 -19.02 -3.64 2.42
N TYR A 40 -17.91 -3.06 2.90
CA TYR A 40 -17.29 -1.90 2.28
C TYR A 40 -16.34 -2.32 1.13
N ASP A 41 -16.22 -1.48 0.12
CA ASP A 41 -15.32 -1.70 -1.02
C ASP A 41 -13.98 -0.94 -0.88
N PHE A 42 -13.39 -1.00 0.32
CA PHE A 42 -12.07 -0.45 0.60
C PHE A 42 -11.41 -1.21 1.75
N ASP A 43 -10.09 -1.08 1.91
CA ASP A 43 -9.31 -1.80 2.92
C ASP A 43 -8.93 -0.92 4.13
N ILE A 44 -8.88 0.42 3.95
CA ILE A 44 -8.53 1.39 4.99
C ILE A 44 -9.12 2.76 4.66
N THR A 45 -9.37 3.57 5.69
CA THR A 45 -9.80 4.97 5.54
C THR A 45 -8.62 5.93 5.70
N ASN A 46 -8.80 7.17 5.23
CA ASN A 46 -7.85 8.27 5.43
C ASN A 46 -8.23 9.18 6.63
N SER A 47 -8.98 8.65 7.58
CA SER A 47 -9.50 9.39 8.72
C SER A 47 -8.89 8.89 10.02
N THR A 48 -8.28 9.80 10.80
CA THR A 48 -7.73 9.52 12.14
C THR A 48 -8.80 9.07 13.16
N ARG A 49 -10.09 9.25 12.84
CA ARG A 49 -11.16 8.73 13.67
C ARG A 49 -11.29 7.21 13.59
N TYR A 50 -10.92 6.63 12.46
CA TYR A 50 -11.12 5.22 12.18
C TYR A 50 -9.81 4.47 11.96
N ASP A 51 -8.86 5.09 11.22
CA ASP A 51 -7.58 4.48 10.87
C ASP A 51 -6.42 5.48 10.95
N GLN A 52 -5.93 5.97 9.82
CA GLN A 52 -4.69 6.74 9.71
C GLN A 52 -4.90 8.07 9.00
N SER A 53 -4.13 9.09 9.38
CA SER A 53 -4.14 10.37 8.68
C SER A 53 -3.45 10.24 7.32
N PHE A 54 -4.16 10.62 6.28
CA PHE A 54 -3.56 10.87 4.97
C PHE A 54 -4.08 12.19 4.43
N VAL A 55 -3.16 13.15 4.27
CA VAL A 55 -3.48 14.48 3.72
C VAL A 55 -2.93 14.55 2.30
N PRO A 56 -3.80 14.49 1.26
CA PRO A 56 -3.35 14.63 -0.12
C PRO A 56 -2.62 15.96 -0.34
N GLY A 57 -1.49 15.92 -1.05
CA GLY A 57 -0.71 17.12 -1.36
C GLY A 57 0.14 17.67 -0.21
N ARG A 58 0.20 16.98 0.94
CA ARG A 58 1.14 17.33 2.01
C ARG A 58 2.57 17.02 1.58
N ASP A 59 3.50 17.87 1.97
CA ASP A 59 4.92 17.66 1.75
C ASP A 59 5.39 16.34 2.38
N ILE A 60 6.19 15.60 1.62
CA ILE A 60 6.86 14.40 2.09
C ILE A 60 8.23 14.82 2.64
N PHE A 61 8.46 14.52 3.91
CA PHE A 61 9.75 14.80 4.55
C PHE A 61 10.78 13.74 4.14
N GLU A 62 11.91 14.18 3.61
CA GLU A 62 12.93 13.31 3.01
C GLU A 62 13.47 12.26 3.99
N ASN A 63 13.77 12.66 5.25
CA ASN A 63 14.25 11.72 6.27
C ASN A 63 13.18 10.66 6.63
N ILE A 64 11.91 11.04 6.71
CA ILE A 64 10.82 10.09 6.94
C ILE A 64 10.67 9.15 5.74
N SER A 65 10.74 9.68 4.51
CA SER A 65 10.67 8.87 3.29
C SER A 65 11.79 7.84 3.24
N THR A 66 13.03 8.25 3.51
CA THR A 66 14.20 7.36 3.57
C THR A 66 14.00 6.23 4.59
N ILE A 67 13.49 6.55 5.79
CA ILE A 67 13.20 5.54 6.82
C ILE A 67 12.09 4.58 6.36
N VAL A 68 11.03 5.10 5.75
CA VAL A 68 9.93 4.26 5.25
C VAL A 68 10.44 3.32 4.15
N ASP A 69 11.27 3.81 3.22
CA ASP A 69 11.84 2.98 2.15
C ASP A 69 12.76 1.87 2.69
N ASP A 70 13.57 2.19 3.71
CA ASP A 70 14.43 1.22 4.42
C ASP A 70 13.62 0.14 5.17
N MET A 71 12.43 0.50 5.63
CA MET A 71 11.55 -0.37 6.42
C MET A 71 10.47 -1.08 5.61
N ILE A 72 10.41 -0.89 4.31
CA ILE A 72 9.43 -1.57 3.46
C ILE A 72 9.52 -3.10 3.64
N GLY A 73 8.37 -3.76 3.81
CA GLY A 73 8.31 -5.19 4.11
C GLY A 73 8.57 -5.54 5.58
N THR A 74 8.53 -4.56 6.49
CA THR A 74 8.62 -4.80 7.93
C THR A 74 7.24 -4.65 8.59
N TYR A 75 6.95 -5.51 9.57
CA TYR A 75 5.74 -5.41 10.39
C TYR A 75 5.87 -6.23 11.67
N LEU A 76 4.92 -6.07 12.57
CA LEU A 76 4.89 -6.79 13.85
C LEU A 76 3.88 -7.93 13.78
N THR A 77 4.21 -9.02 14.48
CA THR A 77 3.28 -10.10 14.79
C THR A 77 3.31 -10.36 16.30
N ARG A 78 2.50 -11.31 16.78
CA ARG A 78 2.51 -11.71 18.20
C ARG A 78 2.55 -13.23 18.34
N GLY A 79 3.46 -13.72 19.17
CA GLY A 79 3.65 -15.16 19.38
C GLY A 79 3.91 -15.90 18.06
N ASP A 80 3.23 -17.02 17.84
CA ASP A 80 3.37 -17.83 16.61
C ASP A 80 2.41 -17.39 15.48
N SER A 81 1.71 -16.25 15.63
CA SER A 81 0.79 -15.76 14.62
C SER A 81 1.53 -15.21 13.40
N ILE A 82 0.99 -15.50 12.21
CA ILE A 82 1.39 -14.85 10.95
C ILE A 82 0.60 -13.57 10.70
N GLU A 83 -0.48 -13.36 11.46
CA GLU A 83 -1.31 -12.16 11.33
C GLU A 83 -0.52 -10.92 11.75
N PRO A 84 -0.48 -9.86 10.93
CA PRO A 84 0.08 -8.58 11.34
C PRO A 84 -0.62 -8.07 12.60
N LEU A 85 0.17 -7.64 13.58
CA LEU A 85 -0.36 -7.13 14.84
C LEU A 85 -1.23 -5.89 14.61
N PHE A 86 -2.42 -5.86 15.21
CA PHE A 86 -3.24 -4.65 15.24
C PHE A 86 -2.62 -3.64 16.22
N THR A 87 -1.75 -2.82 15.70
CA THR A 87 -0.97 -1.84 16.44
C THR A 87 -1.74 -0.54 16.61
N GLN A 88 -2.65 -0.47 17.58
CA GLN A 88 -3.30 0.81 17.90
C GLN A 88 -2.28 1.85 18.35
N TYR A 89 -2.47 3.09 17.90
CA TYR A 89 -1.65 4.23 18.33
C TYR A 89 -2.49 5.52 18.35
N ASN A 90 -1.99 6.54 19.04
CA ASN A 90 -2.60 7.85 19.05
C ASN A 90 -1.55 8.98 19.06
N GLY A 91 -1.97 10.15 18.56
CA GLY A 91 -1.15 11.36 18.49
C GLY A 91 -1.06 12.15 19.81
N THR A 92 -1.49 11.57 20.94
CA THR A 92 -1.45 12.24 22.24
C THR A 92 -0.31 11.69 23.10
N THR A 93 0.02 12.38 24.19
CA THR A 93 1.00 11.93 25.20
C THR A 93 0.44 10.85 26.11
N VAL A 94 -0.89 10.63 26.08
CA VAL A 94 -1.56 9.60 26.87
C VAL A 94 -1.80 8.39 26.01
N THR A 95 -1.26 7.24 26.41
CA THR A 95 -1.50 5.97 25.72
C THR A 95 -2.94 5.51 25.83
N CYS A 96 -3.53 5.02 24.74
CA CYS A 96 -4.69 4.16 24.85
C CYS A 96 -4.26 2.81 25.46
N PRO A 97 -5.12 2.13 26.23
CA PRO A 97 -4.77 0.82 26.78
C PRO A 97 -4.30 -0.15 25.68
N GLY A 98 -3.07 -0.65 25.79
CA GLY A 98 -2.47 -1.56 24.80
C GLY A 98 -2.07 -0.93 23.47
N GLY A 99 -2.00 0.41 23.39
CA GLY A 99 -1.59 1.15 22.19
C GLY A 99 -0.33 1.99 22.40
N LEU A 100 0.23 2.46 21.31
CA LEU A 100 1.41 3.31 21.30
C LEU A 100 1.01 4.80 21.40
N SER A 101 1.70 5.55 22.27
CA SER A 101 1.71 7.02 22.18
C SER A 101 2.77 7.45 21.18
N GLN A 102 2.37 8.10 20.10
CA GLN A 102 3.33 8.60 19.09
C GLN A 102 4.34 9.57 19.76
N TRP A 103 3.87 10.53 20.56
CA TRP A 103 4.72 11.45 21.31
C TRP A 103 5.52 10.75 22.44
N GLY A 104 4.96 9.69 23.01
CA GLY A 104 5.64 8.90 24.04
C GLY A 104 6.88 8.15 23.53
N THR A 105 6.99 7.95 22.21
CA THR A 105 8.21 7.34 21.63
C THR A 105 9.42 8.26 21.69
N VAL A 106 9.21 9.58 21.68
CA VAL A 106 10.29 10.58 21.62
C VAL A 106 11.19 10.51 22.85
N PRO A 107 10.68 10.65 24.11
CA PRO A 107 11.54 10.58 25.28
C PRO A 107 12.22 9.22 25.47
N LEU A 108 11.64 8.14 24.98
CA LEU A 108 12.26 6.81 25.03
C LEU A 108 13.45 6.74 24.05
N ALA A 109 13.29 7.27 22.85
CA ALA A 109 14.38 7.37 21.88
C ALA A 109 15.51 8.30 22.38
N GLU A 110 15.18 9.41 23.03
CA GLU A 110 16.16 10.32 23.66
C GLU A 110 16.93 9.65 24.78
N GLN A 111 16.35 8.66 25.46
CA GLN A 111 17.02 7.82 26.46
C GLN A 111 17.90 6.73 25.83
N GLY A 112 17.96 6.64 24.48
CA GLY A 112 18.80 5.71 23.74
C GLY A 112 18.15 4.35 23.46
N LEU A 113 16.82 4.20 23.66
CA LEU A 113 16.13 2.96 23.32
C LEU A 113 16.05 2.82 21.79
N SER A 114 16.24 1.57 21.30
CA SER A 114 15.98 1.23 19.91
C SER A 114 14.48 1.23 19.59
N ALA A 115 14.12 1.28 18.29
CA ALA A 115 12.72 1.21 17.87
C ALA A 115 12.03 -0.04 18.40
N GLU A 116 12.72 -1.19 18.41
CA GLU A 116 12.21 -2.44 18.94
C GLU A 116 11.94 -2.36 20.45
N GLN A 117 12.86 -1.80 21.22
CA GLN A 117 12.70 -1.62 22.67
C GLN A 117 11.54 -0.66 22.98
N ILE A 118 11.40 0.39 22.18
CA ILE A 118 10.27 1.33 22.27
C ILE A 118 8.95 0.58 22.01
N LEU A 119 8.88 -0.19 20.94
CA LEU A 119 7.67 -0.95 20.61
C LEU A 119 7.33 -2.00 21.68
N GLN A 120 8.33 -2.71 22.20
CA GLN A 120 8.15 -3.67 23.29
C GLN A 120 7.61 -3.01 24.57
N SER A 121 8.01 -1.76 24.86
CA SER A 121 7.50 -1.02 26.03
C SER A 121 6.00 -0.70 25.93
N PHE A 122 5.44 -0.60 24.70
CA PHE A 122 4.04 -0.30 24.47
C PHE A 122 3.19 -1.56 24.22
N TYR A 123 3.70 -2.52 23.43
CA TYR A 123 2.94 -3.68 22.99
C TYR A 123 3.28 -4.98 23.72
N GLY A 124 4.32 -4.95 24.58
CA GLY A 124 4.79 -6.15 25.32
C GLY A 124 5.97 -6.84 24.65
N ASN A 125 6.62 -7.73 25.39
CA ASN A 125 7.83 -8.43 24.93
C ASN A 125 7.53 -9.66 24.05
N ASP A 126 6.26 -9.99 23.87
CA ASP A 126 5.78 -11.12 23.07
C ASP A 126 5.54 -10.76 21.59
N ILE A 127 5.93 -9.55 21.18
CA ILE A 127 5.88 -9.14 19.79
C ILE A 127 7.11 -9.63 19.02
N ASN A 128 6.89 -10.01 17.77
CA ASN A 128 7.95 -10.39 16.83
C ASN A 128 8.08 -9.33 15.74
N PHE A 129 9.31 -9.15 15.25
CA PHE A 129 9.66 -8.22 14.19
C PHE A 129 9.88 -9.01 12.89
N VAL A 130 8.96 -8.90 11.97
CA VAL A 130 9.13 -9.45 10.63
C VAL A 130 9.83 -8.41 9.78
N THR A 131 10.91 -8.81 9.12
CA THR A 131 11.69 -7.96 8.22
C THR A 131 11.88 -8.64 6.89
N GLY A 132 11.95 -7.86 5.81
CA GLY A 132 12.19 -8.39 4.46
C GLY A 132 11.07 -9.31 3.97
N ALA A 133 9.84 -9.09 4.44
CA ALA A 133 8.69 -9.79 3.88
C ALA A 133 8.66 -9.57 2.36
N PRO A 134 8.43 -10.63 1.56
CA PRO A 134 8.44 -10.51 0.11
C PRO A 134 7.37 -9.52 -0.31
N LEU A 135 7.81 -8.40 -0.83
CA LEU A 135 6.91 -7.47 -1.51
C LEU A 135 6.46 -8.14 -2.79
N SER A 136 5.16 -8.16 -3.03
CA SER A 136 4.70 -8.53 -4.35
C SER A 136 5.41 -7.61 -5.34
N PRO A 137 6.16 -8.14 -6.33
CA PRO A 137 6.80 -7.32 -7.37
C PRO A 137 5.77 -6.52 -8.18
N ASN A 138 4.51 -6.71 -7.87
CA ASN A 138 3.35 -6.09 -8.48
C ASN A 138 2.54 -5.20 -7.53
N LEU A 139 3.00 -4.91 -6.31
CA LEU A 139 2.62 -3.66 -5.64
C LEU A 139 3.15 -2.57 -6.58
N GLY A 140 2.27 -2.18 -7.50
CA GLY A 140 2.63 -1.24 -8.55
C GLY A 140 3.32 -0.06 -7.91
N GLY A 141 4.51 0.25 -8.41
CA GLY A 141 5.29 1.37 -7.92
C GLY A 141 4.40 2.58 -7.71
N SER A 142 4.73 3.42 -6.76
CA SER A 142 4.06 4.70 -6.57
C SER A 142 3.89 5.41 -7.89
N PHE A 143 2.85 6.20 -8.02
CA PHE A 143 2.69 7.06 -9.20
C PHE A 143 3.98 7.84 -9.43
N PRO A 144 4.53 7.87 -10.67
CA PRO A 144 5.86 8.43 -10.94
C PRO A 144 5.98 9.95 -10.77
N GLY A 145 4.94 10.61 -10.25
CA GLY A 145 4.91 12.06 -10.03
C GLY A 145 4.58 12.87 -11.28
N VAL A 146 4.57 12.25 -12.46
CA VAL A 146 4.25 12.89 -13.74
C VAL A 146 3.12 12.17 -14.44
N THR A 147 2.17 12.92 -15.02
CA THR A 147 1.08 12.33 -15.81
C THR A 147 1.62 11.85 -17.14
N LEU A 148 1.46 10.57 -17.45
CA LEU A 148 1.89 9.98 -18.71
C LEU A 148 0.86 10.25 -19.82
N ARG A 149 1.35 10.55 -21.02
CA ARG A 149 0.54 10.97 -22.19
C ARG A 149 1.22 10.62 -23.50
N LEU A 150 0.47 10.80 -24.57
CA LEU A 150 0.95 10.60 -25.94
C LEU A 150 2.29 11.33 -26.19
N GLY A 151 3.28 10.58 -26.66
CA GLY A 151 4.64 11.05 -26.95
C GLY A 151 5.65 10.77 -25.83
N ASP A 152 5.22 10.42 -24.63
CA ASP A 152 6.12 10.08 -23.54
C ASP A 152 6.85 8.75 -23.79
N PHE A 153 8.09 8.65 -23.27
CA PHE A 153 8.90 7.45 -23.31
C PHE A 153 9.52 7.20 -21.93
N SER A 154 9.16 6.07 -21.29
CA SER A 154 9.70 5.68 -19.99
C SER A 154 9.40 4.22 -19.65
N GLU A 155 10.04 3.68 -18.61
CA GLU A 155 9.70 2.38 -18.02
C GLU A 155 8.31 2.39 -17.35
N ASP A 156 7.83 3.54 -16.91
CA ASP A 156 6.47 3.67 -16.37
C ASP A 156 5.42 3.49 -17.46
N VAL A 157 5.67 4.01 -18.66
CA VAL A 157 4.82 3.75 -19.84
C VAL A 157 4.83 2.25 -20.17
N ARG A 158 6.00 1.61 -20.17
CA ARG A 158 6.12 0.15 -20.38
C ARG A 158 5.34 -0.65 -19.34
N THR A 159 5.39 -0.21 -18.09
CA THR A 159 4.62 -0.79 -16.98
C THR A 159 3.12 -0.71 -17.25
N VAL A 160 2.62 0.45 -17.66
CA VAL A 160 1.21 0.65 -18.03
C VAL A 160 0.81 -0.26 -19.19
N GLN A 161 1.61 -0.30 -20.27
CA GLN A 161 1.37 -1.16 -21.43
C GLN A 161 1.27 -2.64 -21.04
N THR A 162 2.22 -3.12 -20.25
CA THR A 162 2.26 -4.51 -19.77
C THR A 162 1.04 -4.86 -18.94
N ARG A 163 0.66 -3.98 -18.01
CA ARG A 163 -0.51 -4.17 -17.13
C ARG A 163 -1.81 -4.15 -17.92
N LEU A 164 -1.99 -3.19 -18.81
CA LEU A 164 -3.18 -3.11 -19.65
C LEU A 164 -3.30 -4.35 -20.56
N ASN A 165 -2.21 -4.84 -21.12
CA ASN A 165 -2.20 -6.08 -21.89
C ASN A 165 -2.60 -7.31 -21.07
N ARG A 166 -2.21 -7.38 -19.79
CA ARG A 166 -2.67 -8.46 -18.90
C ARG A 166 -4.14 -8.31 -18.57
N ILE A 167 -4.58 -7.10 -18.23
CA ILE A 167 -5.99 -6.78 -17.91
C ILE A 167 -6.89 -7.08 -19.10
N SER A 168 -6.48 -6.74 -20.31
CA SER A 168 -7.27 -6.95 -21.54
C SER A 168 -7.60 -8.43 -21.81
N THR A 169 -6.87 -9.37 -21.22
CA THR A 169 -7.20 -10.80 -21.30
C THR A 169 -8.54 -11.13 -20.60
N ASN A 170 -8.84 -10.43 -19.51
CA ASN A 170 -10.09 -10.57 -18.75
C ASN A 170 -11.15 -9.54 -19.20
N PHE A 171 -10.73 -8.45 -19.82
CA PHE A 171 -11.58 -7.35 -20.29
C PHE A 171 -11.31 -7.06 -21.77
N PRO A 172 -11.87 -7.86 -22.72
CA PRO A 172 -11.55 -7.78 -24.15
C PRO A 172 -11.89 -6.44 -24.83
N ASN A 173 -12.72 -5.60 -24.20
CA ASN A 173 -13.02 -4.25 -24.68
C ASN A 173 -11.80 -3.30 -24.59
N ILE A 174 -10.76 -3.68 -23.84
CA ILE A 174 -9.50 -2.95 -23.77
C ILE A 174 -8.57 -3.55 -24.82
N PRO A 175 -8.19 -2.78 -25.87
CA PRO A 175 -7.35 -3.30 -26.93
C PRO A 175 -5.94 -3.64 -26.44
N LYS A 176 -5.35 -4.68 -27.04
CA LYS A 176 -3.93 -5.01 -26.82
C LYS A 176 -3.02 -3.94 -27.42
N ILE A 177 -1.89 -3.71 -26.76
CA ILE A 177 -0.87 -2.73 -27.16
C ILE A 177 0.36 -3.49 -27.66
N TYR A 178 0.80 -3.17 -28.86
CA TYR A 178 2.01 -3.71 -29.46
C TYR A 178 2.78 -2.65 -30.24
N PRO A 179 4.11 -2.53 -30.06
CA PRO A 179 4.93 -3.21 -29.04
C PRO A 179 4.72 -2.63 -27.63
N THR A 180 5.17 -3.34 -26.60
CA THR A 180 5.29 -2.84 -25.22
C THR A 180 6.70 -2.30 -25.01
N ASP A 181 7.01 -1.21 -25.68
CA ASP A 181 8.35 -0.64 -25.82
C ASP A 181 8.63 0.57 -24.88
N GLY A 182 7.60 0.98 -24.12
CA GLY A 182 7.68 2.16 -23.28
C GLY A 182 7.39 3.47 -24.00
N VAL A 183 6.99 3.44 -25.28
CA VAL A 183 6.53 4.63 -26.02
C VAL A 183 5.03 4.75 -25.87
N PHE A 184 4.56 5.86 -25.31
CA PHE A 184 3.13 6.17 -25.21
C PHE A 184 2.61 6.61 -26.59
N ASN A 185 2.31 5.64 -27.43
CA ASN A 185 1.79 5.86 -28.79
C ASN A 185 0.25 5.90 -28.81
N ALA A 186 -0.34 6.08 -29.98
CA ALA A 186 -1.79 6.14 -30.16
C ALA A 186 -2.51 4.84 -29.72
N ASP A 187 -1.85 3.68 -29.82
CA ASP A 187 -2.42 2.41 -29.36
C ASP A 187 -2.48 2.36 -27.85
N THR A 188 -1.45 2.88 -27.18
CA THR A 188 -1.40 3.03 -25.72
C THR A 188 -2.52 3.97 -25.25
N GLU A 189 -2.65 5.16 -25.86
CA GLU A 189 -3.73 6.10 -25.52
C GLU A 189 -5.13 5.48 -25.71
N ARG A 190 -5.33 4.76 -26.78
CA ARG A 190 -6.60 4.08 -27.08
C ARG A 190 -6.94 3.04 -26.01
N ALA A 191 -5.95 2.27 -25.58
CA ALA A 191 -6.13 1.28 -24.52
C ALA A 191 -6.40 1.95 -23.16
N VAL A 192 -5.72 3.06 -22.85
CA VAL A 192 -5.97 3.86 -21.63
C VAL A 192 -7.40 4.40 -21.62
N ARG A 193 -7.89 5.00 -22.70
CA ARG A 193 -9.29 5.48 -22.81
C ARG A 193 -10.29 4.34 -22.64
N ALA A 194 -10.06 3.21 -23.29
CA ALA A 194 -10.92 2.03 -23.13
C ALA A 194 -10.93 1.51 -21.68
N PHE A 195 -9.79 1.51 -21.01
CA PHE A 195 -9.67 1.18 -19.59
C PHE A 195 -10.44 2.18 -18.72
N GLN A 196 -10.25 3.47 -18.93
CA GLN A 196 -10.94 4.53 -18.18
C GLN A 196 -12.46 4.39 -18.30
N ARG A 197 -12.96 4.17 -19.51
CA ARG A 197 -14.40 3.93 -19.76
C ARG A 197 -14.88 2.67 -19.04
N GLN A 198 -14.14 1.56 -19.13
CA GLN A 198 -14.49 0.28 -18.51
C GLN A 198 -14.63 0.39 -16.99
N PHE A 199 -13.83 1.24 -16.35
CA PHE A 199 -13.74 1.36 -14.88
C PHE A 199 -14.25 2.69 -14.34
N ASN A 200 -15.09 3.41 -15.10
CA ASN A 200 -15.77 4.66 -14.73
C ASN A 200 -14.81 5.76 -14.26
N LEU A 201 -13.66 5.91 -14.94
CA LEU A 201 -12.74 7.02 -14.78
C LEU A 201 -13.01 8.09 -15.85
N THR A 202 -12.47 9.30 -15.66
CA THR A 202 -12.47 10.34 -16.70
C THR A 202 -11.75 9.83 -17.94
N GLU A 203 -12.43 9.80 -19.08
CA GLU A 203 -11.90 9.27 -20.35
C GLU A 203 -11.07 10.33 -21.08
N ASP A 204 -9.93 10.70 -20.50
CA ASP A 204 -9.02 11.71 -21.04
C ASP A 204 -7.80 11.13 -21.79
N GLY A 205 -7.57 9.83 -21.70
CA GLY A 205 -6.42 9.16 -22.31
C GLY A 205 -5.10 9.40 -21.57
N LEU A 206 -5.15 10.06 -20.41
CA LEU A 206 -3.98 10.37 -19.60
C LEU A 206 -3.82 9.37 -18.47
N VAL A 207 -2.59 9.05 -18.09
CA VAL A 207 -2.32 8.22 -16.92
C VAL A 207 -1.84 9.12 -15.79
N GLY A 208 -2.79 9.79 -15.16
CA GLY A 208 -2.58 10.48 -13.89
C GLY A 208 -2.72 9.53 -12.68
N PRO A 209 -2.64 10.05 -11.43
CA PRO A 209 -2.68 9.23 -10.21
C PRO A 209 -3.89 8.27 -10.17
N ALA A 210 -5.09 8.76 -10.45
CA ALA A 210 -6.31 7.95 -10.40
C ALA A 210 -6.26 6.76 -11.38
N THR A 211 -5.83 7.01 -12.63
CA THR A 211 -5.71 5.96 -13.66
C THR A 211 -4.58 5.00 -13.32
N TRP A 212 -3.42 5.48 -12.84
CA TRP A 212 -2.27 4.67 -12.45
C TRP A 212 -2.63 3.66 -11.36
N TYR A 213 -3.20 4.14 -10.26
CA TYR A 213 -3.57 3.26 -9.14
C TYR A 213 -4.71 2.32 -9.49
N ARG A 214 -5.66 2.74 -10.33
CA ARG A 214 -6.74 1.86 -10.80
C ARG A 214 -6.21 0.75 -11.70
N ILE A 215 -5.25 1.04 -12.59
CA ILE A 215 -4.57 0.01 -13.40
C ILE A 215 -3.83 -0.99 -12.49
N ALA A 216 -3.09 -0.50 -11.49
CA ALA A 216 -2.39 -1.36 -10.55
C ALA A 216 -3.35 -2.28 -9.78
N PHE A 217 -4.45 -1.73 -9.26
CA PHE A 217 -5.47 -2.48 -8.52
C PHE A 217 -6.12 -3.58 -9.39
N ILE A 218 -6.58 -3.24 -10.58
CA ILE A 218 -7.22 -4.22 -11.48
C ILE A 218 -6.21 -5.29 -11.94
N TYR A 219 -4.97 -4.89 -12.24
CA TYR A 219 -3.91 -5.83 -12.62
C TYR A 219 -3.65 -6.89 -11.54
N ASN A 220 -3.55 -6.47 -10.27
CA ASN A 220 -3.33 -7.37 -9.14
C ASN A 220 -4.49 -8.36 -8.97
N ASN A 221 -5.74 -7.87 -9.11
CA ASN A 221 -6.92 -8.72 -9.00
C ASN A 221 -6.99 -9.78 -10.13
N VAL A 222 -6.76 -9.39 -11.39
CA VAL A 222 -6.78 -10.36 -12.49
C VAL A 222 -5.61 -11.34 -12.46
N LYS A 223 -4.47 -10.96 -11.85
CA LYS A 223 -3.34 -11.84 -11.63
C LYS A 223 -3.67 -12.89 -10.56
N ARG A 224 -4.21 -12.47 -9.41
CA ARG A 224 -4.65 -13.36 -8.33
C ARG A 224 -5.68 -14.39 -8.82
N LEU A 225 -6.67 -13.96 -9.61
CA LEU A 225 -7.65 -14.87 -10.22
C LEU A 225 -7.00 -15.95 -11.10
N SER A 226 -5.93 -15.60 -11.84
CA SER A 226 -5.26 -16.59 -12.68
C SER A 226 -4.38 -17.56 -11.87
N GLU A 227 -3.81 -17.12 -10.76
CA GLU A 227 -3.09 -17.96 -9.82
C GLU A 227 -4.03 -18.98 -9.17
N LEU A 228 -5.18 -18.53 -8.66
CA LEU A 228 -6.23 -19.40 -8.10
C LEU A 228 -6.76 -20.43 -9.12
N ASN A 229 -6.95 -20.01 -10.37
CA ASN A 229 -7.37 -20.93 -11.43
C ASN A 229 -6.28 -21.95 -11.80
N SER A 230 -4.99 -21.58 -11.68
CA SER A 230 -3.87 -22.51 -11.97
C SER A 230 -3.68 -23.55 -10.87
N GLU A 231 -4.11 -23.26 -9.64
CA GLU A 231 -4.12 -24.20 -8.53
C GLU A 231 -5.28 -25.22 -8.58
N GLY A 232 -6.14 -25.10 -9.60
CA GLY A 232 -7.27 -26.04 -9.82
C GLY A 232 -8.41 -25.88 -8.83
N LEU A 233 -8.43 -24.78 -8.05
CA LEU A 233 -9.50 -24.50 -7.09
C LEU A 233 -10.78 -24.08 -7.82
N THR A 234 -11.87 -24.74 -7.51
CA THR A 234 -13.19 -24.37 -8.02
C THR A 234 -13.74 -23.17 -7.23
N LEU A 235 -14.64 -22.39 -7.85
CA LEU A 235 -15.31 -21.26 -7.17
C LEU A 235 -15.99 -21.66 -5.85
N SER A 236 -16.41 -22.93 -5.73
CA SER A 236 -17.02 -23.47 -4.50
C SER A 236 -16.00 -23.74 -3.40
N GLU A 237 -14.74 -24.01 -3.74
CA GLU A 237 -13.66 -24.21 -2.78
C GLU A 237 -13.10 -22.86 -2.30
N ILE A 238 -13.06 -21.89 -3.22
CA ILE A 238 -12.68 -20.50 -2.91
C ILE A 238 -13.67 -19.88 -1.91
N SER A 239 -14.98 -20.10 -2.08
CA SER A 239 -16.01 -19.57 -1.17
C SER A 239 -16.09 -20.24 0.21
N ARG A 240 -15.33 -21.31 0.46
CA ARG A 240 -15.26 -21.98 1.77
C ARG A 240 -14.02 -21.59 2.58
N GLN A 241 -13.08 -20.87 1.98
CA GLN A 241 -11.87 -20.40 2.65
C GLN A 241 -11.98 -18.93 3.14
N TYR A 242 -13.13 -18.29 2.89
CA TYR A 242 -13.41 -16.91 3.32
C TYR A 242 -14.73 -16.83 4.09
#